data_f3c2cd73ae15b26999d73a133169d2ba
#
_entry.id   f3c2cd73ae15b26999d73a133169d2ba
#
_cell.length_a   1.000
_cell.length_b   1.000
_cell.length_c   1.000
_cell.angle_alpha   90.00
_cell.angle_beta   90.00
_cell.angle_gamma   90.00
#
_symmetry.space_group_name_H-M   'P 1'
#
loop_
_entity.id
_entity.type
_entity.pdbx_description
1 polymer ?
#
loop_
_entity_poly.entity_id
_entity_poly.type
_entity_poly.pdbx_seq_one_letter_code
_entity_poly.pdbx_strand_id
1 'polypeptide(L)'
;ELFIIDQHALHERIRYERLRPSMVDWDPQKLIISVPISLGVRELAAARSESKRLLQLGFEFSESDEGIVVTSVPNVLVGDSGLIEFLHDILIDISSNPESGGIDTVEKLRDKVAFMKSCRGSVKANQKLNLSEMRRLLMDMRTVPNPWACVHGRPTILKLTQNHLDKHFGRHG
;
A
#
# COMPACT_ATOMS: atom_id res chain seq x y z
N GLU A 1 33.24 -0.70 1.06
CA GLU A 1 31.90 -1.28 1.04
C GLU A 1 31.07 -0.60 -0.04
N LEU A 2 30.31 -1.38 -0.82
CA LEU A 2 29.38 -0.90 -1.83
C LEU A 2 27.97 -1.30 -1.39
N PHE A 3 27.02 -0.35 -1.50
CA PHE A 3 25.60 -0.61 -1.25
C PHE A 3 24.83 -0.46 -2.55
N ILE A 4 24.05 -1.47 -2.88
CA ILE A 4 23.10 -1.44 -4.01
C ILE A 4 21.70 -1.37 -3.39
N ILE A 5 20.92 -0.38 -3.80
CA ILE A 5 19.60 -0.10 -3.23
C ILE A 5 18.54 -0.29 -4.32
N ASP A 6 17.55 -1.13 -4.02
CA ASP A 6 16.35 -1.23 -4.84
C ASP A 6 15.45 -0.02 -4.53
N GLN A 7 15.39 0.92 -5.47
CA GLN A 7 14.64 2.17 -5.31
C GLN A 7 13.13 1.92 -5.15
N HIS A 8 12.57 0.92 -5.84
CA HIS A 8 11.15 0.59 -5.76
C HIS A 8 10.83 0.01 -4.39
N ALA A 9 11.53 -1.03 -3.97
CA ALA A 9 11.34 -1.71 -2.70
C ALA A 9 11.53 -0.77 -1.50
N LEU A 10 12.54 0.09 -1.55
CA LEU A 10 12.79 1.09 -0.50
C LEU A 10 11.69 2.16 -0.47
N HIS A 11 11.23 2.66 -1.63
CA HIS A 11 10.18 3.67 -1.68
C HIS A 11 8.84 3.12 -1.18
N GLU A 12 8.49 1.86 -1.51
CA GLU A 12 7.32 1.18 -0.94
C GLU A 12 7.37 1.15 0.58
N ARG A 13 8.52 0.76 1.16
CA ARG A 13 8.70 0.72 2.62
C ARG A 13 8.54 2.10 3.25
N ILE A 14 9.19 3.12 2.71
CA ILE A 14 9.09 4.49 3.21
C ILE A 14 7.64 4.97 3.18
N ARG A 15 6.94 4.76 2.08
CA ARG A 15 5.53 5.16 1.96
C ARG A 15 4.64 4.42 2.94
N TYR A 16 4.84 3.11 3.10
CA TYR A 16 4.08 2.31 4.04
C TYR A 16 4.26 2.79 5.48
N GLU A 17 5.49 3.03 5.93
CA GLU A 17 5.77 3.51 7.28
C GLU A 17 5.20 4.92 7.53
N ARG A 18 5.09 5.76 6.51
CA ARG A 18 4.44 7.07 6.59
C ARG A 18 2.92 6.96 6.63
N LEU A 19 2.35 5.97 5.97
CA LEU A 19 0.91 5.74 5.96
C LEU A 19 0.41 5.14 7.28
N ARG A 20 1.20 4.26 7.92
CA ARG A 20 0.83 3.65 9.20
C ARG A 20 0.53 4.65 10.31
N PRO A 21 1.37 5.64 10.62
CA PRO A 21 1.08 6.68 11.61
C PRO A 21 -0.12 7.55 11.23
N SER A 22 -0.29 7.91 9.97
CA SER A 22 -1.42 8.71 9.49
C SER A 22 -2.75 7.97 9.50
N MET A 23 -2.73 6.67 9.73
CA MET A 23 -3.93 5.86 9.89
C MET A 23 -4.66 6.06 11.22
N VAL A 24 -4.08 6.77 12.15
CA VAL A 24 -4.73 7.14 13.41
C VAL A 24 -5.91 8.08 13.14
N ASP A 25 -5.84 8.92 12.09
CA ASP A 25 -6.89 9.85 11.67
C ASP A 25 -7.55 9.38 10.35
N TRP A 26 -8.40 8.38 10.48
CA TRP A 26 -9.22 7.87 9.38
C TRP A 26 -10.59 8.55 9.37
N ASP A 27 -10.59 9.85 9.47
CA ASP A 27 -11.83 10.62 9.40
C ASP A 27 -12.50 10.42 8.04
N PRO A 28 -13.80 10.11 8.01
CA PRO A 28 -14.55 9.98 6.78
C PRO A 28 -14.66 11.34 6.09
N GLN A 29 -14.23 11.40 4.84
CA GLN A 29 -14.38 12.57 4.01
C GLN A 29 -15.49 12.33 2.98
N LYS A 30 -16.53 13.15 3.02
CA LYS A 30 -17.59 13.10 2.01
C LYS A 30 -17.05 13.54 0.65
N LEU A 31 -17.39 12.77 -0.37
CA LEU A 31 -17.08 13.09 -1.75
C LEU A 31 -18.05 14.15 -2.28
N ILE A 32 -17.53 15.13 -3.01
CA ILE A 32 -18.38 16.17 -3.68
C ILE A 32 -19.25 15.50 -4.74
N ILE A 33 -18.69 14.50 -5.44
CA ILE A 33 -19.40 13.70 -6.44
C ILE A 33 -19.29 12.25 -6.00
N SER A 34 -20.44 11.60 -5.81
CA SER A 34 -20.49 10.18 -5.48
C SER A 34 -19.94 9.34 -6.63
N VAL A 35 -19.23 8.27 -6.30
CA VAL A 35 -18.53 7.42 -7.26
C VAL A 35 -19.27 6.08 -7.40
N PRO A 36 -19.91 5.79 -8.55
CA PRO A 36 -20.50 4.49 -8.82
C PRO A 36 -19.38 3.47 -9.11
N ILE A 37 -19.51 2.28 -8.54
CA ILE A 37 -18.61 1.15 -8.75
C ILE A 37 -19.44 -0.07 -9.11
N SER A 38 -19.25 -0.59 -10.32
CA SER A 38 -19.87 -1.84 -10.75
C SER A 38 -19.18 -3.01 -10.06
N LEU A 39 -19.96 -3.88 -9.43
CA LEU A 39 -19.47 -5.03 -8.66
C LEU A 39 -20.11 -6.32 -9.13
N GLY A 40 -19.33 -7.39 -9.18
CA GLY A 40 -19.86 -8.73 -9.35
C GLY A 40 -20.60 -9.22 -8.09
N VAL A 41 -21.35 -10.31 -8.23
CA VAL A 41 -22.18 -10.87 -7.15
C VAL A 41 -21.36 -11.16 -5.89
N ARG A 42 -20.14 -11.71 -6.04
CA ARG A 42 -19.25 -12.04 -4.92
C ARG A 42 -18.72 -10.78 -4.21
N GLU A 43 -18.34 -9.78 -4.98
CA GLU A 43 -17.81 -8.51 -4.47
C GLU A 43 -18.89 -7.72 -3.74
N LEU A 44 -20.12 -7.71 -4.28
CA LEU A 44 -21.27 -7.09 -3.64
C LEU A 44 -21.63 -7.79 -2.32
N ALA A 45 -21.59 -9.13 -2.29
CA ALA A 45 -21.77 -9.89 -1.05
C ALA A 45 -20.67 -9.56 -0.02
N ALA A 46 -19.42 -9.42 -0.45
CA ALA A 46 -18.30 -9.00 0.41
C ALA A 46 -18.51 -7.57 0.93
N ALA A 47 -18.92 -6.64 0.09
CA ALA A 47 -19.22 -5.26 0.50
C ALA A 47 -20.33 -5.21 1.56
N ARG A 48 -21.37 -6.01 1.42
CA ARG A 48 -22.46 -6.14 2.40
C ARG A 48 -21.96 -6.71 3.73
N SER A 49 -21.24 -7.84 3.69
CA SER A 49 -20.75 -8.51 4.90
C SER A 49 -19.78 -7.63 5.70
N GLU A 50 -18.97 -6.84 5.03
CA GLU A 50 -17.95 -5.99 5.63
C GLU A 50 -18.38 -4.51 5.80
N SER A 51 -19.65 -4.21 5.49
CA SER A 51 -20.15 -2.82 5.47
C SER A 51 -19.89 -2.05 6.78
N LYS A 52 -20.07 -2.70 7.94
CA LYS A 52 -19.80 -2.08 9.25
C LYS A 52 -18.33 -1.74 9.44
N ARG A 53 -17.43 -2.60 9.00
CA ARG A 53 -15.97 -2.39 9.11
C ARG A 53 -15.51 -1.34 8.11
N LEU A 54 -16.04 -1.35 6.89
CA LEU A 54 -15.78 -0.33 5.88
C LEU A 54 -16.24 1.04 6.37
N LEU A 55 -17.39 1.13 7.03
CA LEU A 55 -17.88 2.36 7.66
C LEU A 55 -16.92 2.86 8.76
N GLN A 56 -16.40 1.96 9.61
CA GLN A 56 -15.40 2.30 10.64
C GLN A 56 -14.05 2.78 10.06
N LEU A 57 -13.80 2.48 8.79
CA LEU A 57 -12.66 3.00 8.05
C LEU A 57 -12.93 4.32 7.34
N GLY A 58 -14.17 4.81 7.39
CA GLY A 58 -14.58 6.04 6.71
C GLY A 58 -15.14 5.82 5.29
N PHE A 59 -15.39 4.57 4.87
CA PHE A 59 -16.08 4.28 3.63
C PHE A 59 -17.60 4.24 3.87
N GLU A 60 -18.33 5.17 3.25
CA GLU A 60 -19.79 5.11 3.17
C GLU A 60 -20.22 4.84 1.74
N PHE A 61 -21.16 3.93 1.58
CA PHE A 61 -21.74 3.60 0.28
C PHE A 61 -23.18 3.15 0.42
N SER A 62 -23.93 3.27 -0.66
CA SER A 62 -25.25 2.69 -0.84
C SER A 62 -25.21 1.65 -1.97
N GLU A 63 -26.13 0.70 -1.93
CA GLU A 63 -26.26 -0.26 -3.02
C GLU A 63 -26.97 0.38 -4.21
N SER A 64 -26.65 -0.10 -5.41
CA SER A 64 -27.27 0.23 -6.67
C SER A 64 -27.53 -1.05 -7.48
N ASP A 65 -28.25 -0.93 -8.58
CA ASP A 65 -28.58 -2.08 -9.46
C ASP A 65 -27.32 -2.75 -10.03
N GLU A 66 -26.24 -1.99 -10.24
CA GLU A 66 -25.00 -2.47 -10.84
C GLU A 66 -23.85 -2.66 -9.83
N GLY A 67 -24.06 -2.40 -8.54
CA GLY A 67 -23.01 -2.49 -7.53
C GLY A 67 -23.22 -1.59 -6.34
N ILE A 68 -22.30 -0.65 -6.11
CA ILE A 68 -22.35 0.34 -5.02
C ILE A 68 -22.12 1.76 -5.51
N VAL A 69 -22.63 2.74 -4.77
CA VAL A 69 -22.33 4.15 -4.95
C VAL A 69 -21.61 4.66 -3.69
N VAL A 70 -20.33 4.99 -3.81
CA VAL A 70 -19.52 5.47 -2.70
C VAL A 70 -19.73 6.97 -2.50
N THR A 71 -20.06 7.35 -1.28
CA THR A 71 -20.36 8.75 -0.88
C THR A 71 -19.33 9.34 0.07
N SER A 72 -18.56 8.49 0.78
CA SER A 72 -17.51 8.90 1.68
C SER A 72 -16.31 7.95 1.60
N VAL A 73 -15.12 8.48 1.79
CA VAL A 73 -13.86 7.72 1.84
C VAL A 73 -12.97 8.24 2.97
N PRO A 74 -12.04 7.44 3.50
CA PRO A 74 -11.04 7.95 4.44
C PRO A 74 -10.27 9.12 3.83
N ASN A 75 -9.98 10.16 4.62
CA ASN A 75 -9.25 11.34 4.15
C ASN A 75 -7.90 11.00 3.51
N VAL A 76 -7.23 9.96 3.97
CA VAL A 76 -5.97 9.45 3.41
C VAL A 76 -6.07 9.03 1.94
N LEU A 77 -7.28 8.73 1.45
CA LEU A 77 -7.56 8.33 0.06
C LEU A 77 -8.12 9.46 -0.81
N VAL A 78 -8.41 10.63 -0.21
CA VAL A 78 -8.92 11.77 -0.97
C VAL A 78 -7.90 12.24 -2.01
N GLY A 79 -8.35 12.45 -3.24
CA GLY A 79 -7.49 12.85 -4.35
C GLY A 79 -6.63 11.72 -4.94
N ASP A 80 -6.83 10.47 -4.51
CA ASP A 80 -6.18 9.33 -5.14
C ASP A 80 -6.85 9.03 -6.49
N SER A 81 -6.09 9.15 -7.58
CA SER A 81 -6.60 8.93 -8.95
C SER A 81 -7.02 7.49 -9.23
N GLY A 82 -6.65 6.55 -8.36
CA GLY A 82 -6.99 5.13 -8.46
C GLY A 82 -7.98 4.66 -7.39
N LEU A 83 -8.82 5.54 -6.87
CA LEU A 83 -9.75 5.21 -5.78
C LEU A 83 -10.71 4.07 -6.15
N ILE A 84 -11.26 4.08 -7.36
CA ILE A 84 -12.21 3.06 -7.84
C ILE A 84 -11.52 1.70 -7.90
N GLU A 85 -10.37 1.63 -8.58
CA GLU A 85 -9.57 0.41 -8.69
C GLU A 85 -9.08 -0.07 -7.32
N PHE A 86 -8.78 0.86 -6.44
CA PHE A 86 -8.36 0.55 -5.08
C PHE A 86 -9.48 -0.13 -4.28
N LEU A 87 -10.70 0.41 -4.31
CA LEU A 87 -11.85 -0.21 -3.65
C LEU A 87 -12.21 -1.56 -4.28
N HIS A 88 -12.13 -1.66 -5.60
CA HIS A 88 -12.34 -2.91 -6.32
C HIS A 88 -11.37 -4.00 -5.86
N ASP A 89 -10.08 -3.69 -5.80
CA ASP A 89 -9.03 -4.63 -5.33
C ASP A 89 -9.25 -5.07 -3.87
N ILE A 90 -9.66 -4.15 -2.98
CA ILE A 90 -10.01 -4.51 -1.60
C ILE A 90 -11.18 -5.49 -1.56
N LEU A 91 -12.25 -5.21 -2.30
CA LEU A 91 -13.45 -6.06 -2.31
C LEU A 91 -13.19 -7.43 -2.94
N ILE A 92 -12.38 -7.49 -4.02
CA ILE A 92 -11.93 -8.74 -4.62
C ILE A 92 -11.16 -9.58 -3.60
N ASP A 93 -10.23 -8.97 -2.89
CA ASP A 93 -9.42 -9.70 -1.94
C ASP A 93 -10.22 -10.21 -0.73
N ILE A 94 -11.15 -9.41 -0.21
CA ILE A 94 -12.09 -9.84 0.82
C ILE A 94 -12.94 -11.02 0.32
N SER A 95 -13.45 -10.94 -0.91
CA SER A 95 -14.30 -11.98 -1.50
C SER A 95 -13.56 -13.28 -1.82
N SER A 96 -12.25 -13.19 -2.08
CA SER A 96 -11.41 -14.34 -2.46
C SER A 96 -10.90 -15.14 -1.27
N ASN A 97 -10.93 -14.56 -0.06
CA ASN A 97 -10.42 -15.16 1.16
C ASN A 97 -11.47 -15.23 2.28
N PRO A 98 -12.63 -15.86 2.07
CA PRO A 98 -13.71 -15.92 3.08
C PRO A 98 -13.31 -16.75 4.31
N GLU A 99 -12.40 -17.74 4.15
CA GLU A 99 -11.98 -18.65 5.21
C GLU A 99 -10.84 -18.10 6.10
N SER A 100 -10.17 -17.05 5.69
CA SER A 100 -9.19 -16.36 6.56
C SER A 100 -9.84 -15.56 7.69
N GLY A 101 -11.11 -15.87 7.99
CA GLY A 101 -11.84 -15.32 9.13
C GLY A 101 -12.31 -13.89 8.95
N GLY A 102 -12.45 -13.42 7.70
CA GLY A 102 -12.67 -12.01 7.45
C GLY A 102 -11.48 -11.18 7.97
N ILE A 103 -11.40 -9.93 7.63
CA ILE A 103 -10.40 -9.05 8.27
C ILE A 103 -10.81 -8.90 9.74
N ASP A 104 -10.17 -9.68 10.64
CA ASP A 104 -10.57 -9.82 12.04
C ASP A 104 -10.65 -8.50 12.82
N THR A 105 -9.93 -7.47 12.35
CA THR A 105 -9.90 -6.15 13.00
C THR A 105 -9.86 -5.01 12.00
N VAL A 106 -10.33 -3.83 12.43
CA VAL A 106 -10.22 -2.59 11.66
C VAL A 106 -8.75 -2.24 11.40
N GLU A 107 -7.86 -2.55 12.35
CA GLU A 107 -6.42 -2.34 12.19
C GLU A 107 -5.83 -3.14 11.03
N LYS A 108 -6.20 -4.40 10.87
CA LYS A 108 -5.72 -5.22 9.74
C LYS A 108 -6.19 -4.67 8.40
N LEU A 109 -7.42 -4.17 8.35
CA LEU A 109 -7.93 -3.53 7.14
C LEU A 109 -7.21 -2.20 6.85
N ARG A 110 -6.91 -1.40 7.88
CA ARG A 110 -6.08 -0.20 7.76
C ARG A 110 -4.69 -0.53 7.25
N ASP A 111 -4.05 -1.54 7.82
CA ASP A 111 -2.73 -2.02 7.38
C ASP A 111 -2.75 -2.43 5.90
N LYS A 112 -3.80 -3.14 5.48
CA LYS A 112 -3.97 -3.54 4.09
C LYS A 112 -4.13 -2.36 3.15
N VAL A 113 -4.94 -1.38 3.52
CA VAL A 113 -5.10 -0.13 2.76
C VAL A 113 -3.76 0.60 2.62
N ALA A 114 -2.97 0.70 3.71
CA ALA A 114 -1.64 1.32 3.66
C ALA A 114 -0.70 0.57 2.73
N PHE A 115 -0.70 -0.76 2.83
CA PHE A 115 0.08 -1.63 1.97
C PHE A 115 -0.24 -1.36 0.49
N MET A 116 -1.51 -1.45 0.12
CA MET A 116 -1.94 -1.24 -1.27
C MET A 116 -1.61 0.17 -1.76
N LYS A 117 -1.86 1.20 -0.95
CA LYS A 117 -1.55 2.59 -1.29
C LYS A 117 -0.05 2.82 -1.42
N SER A 118 0.77 2.20 -0.60
CA SER A 118 2.23 2.29 -0.70
C SER A 118 2.74 1.71 -2.01
N CYS A 119 2.28 0.52 -2.40
CA CYS A 119 2.67 -0.15 -3.64
C CYS A 119 2.24 0.63 -4.90
N ARG A 120 1.00 1.14 -4.93
CA ARG A 120 0.49 1.90 -6.08
C ARG A 120 1.21 3.21 -6.31
N GLY A 121 1.52 3.95 -5.25
CA GLY A 121 2.17 5.25 -5.32
C GLY A 121 3.69 5.23 -5.33
N SER A 122 4.33 4.06 -5.35
CA SER A 122 5.79 3.95 -5.34
C SER A 122 6.41 4.17 -6.71
N VAL A 123 7.65 4.67 -6.72
CA VAL A 123 8.52 4.71 -7.90
C VAL A 123 8.53 3.34 -8.52
N LYS A 124 8.24 3.24 -9.82
CA LYS A 124 8.20 1.94 -10.49
C LYS A 124 9.61 1.37 -10.72
N ALA A 125 9.71 0.05 -10.77
CA ALA A 125 10.92 -0.60 -11.25
C ALA A 125 11.28 -0.04 -12.63
N ASN A 126 12.55 0.24 -12.88
CA ASN A 126 13.06 0.88 -14.12
C ASN A 126 12.70 2.36 -14.33
N GLN A 127 11.97 3.02 -13.45
CA GLN A 127 11.81 4.47 -13.50
C GLN A 127 13.14 5.13 -13.17
N LYS A 128 13.63 5.99 -14.06
CA LYS A 128 14.87 6.74 -13.82
C LYS A 128 14.62 7.86 -12.81
N LEU A 129 15.35 7.85 -11.72
CA LEU A 129 15.39 8.94 -10.76
C LEU A 129 16.53 9.90 -11.10
N ASN A 130 16.28 11.19 -10.94
CA ASN A 130 17.36 12.17 -10.98
C ASN A 130 18.14 12.20 -9.65
N LEU A 131 19.28 12.86 -9.60
CA LEU A 131 20.15 12.87 -8.42
C LEU A 131 19.47 13.46 -7.16
N SER A 132 18.59 14.44 -7.34
CA SER A 132 17.84 15.05 -6.24
C SER A 132 16.83 14.07 -5.65
N GLU A 133 16.11 13.33 -6.50
CA GLU A 133 15.17 12.29 -6.08
C GLU A 133 15.88 11.14 -5.37
N MET A 134 17.05 10.70 -5.89
CA MET A 134 17.87 9.67 -5.23
C MET A 134 18.33 10.12 -3.84
N ARG A 135 18.82 11.36 -3.71
CA ARG A 135 19.21 11.92 -2.41
C ARG A 135 18.05 12.00 -1.45
N ARG A 136 16.88 12.43 -1.92
CA ARG A 136 15.67 12.49 -1.09
C ARG A 136 15.27 11.10 -0.60
N LEU A 137 15.30 10.09 -1.46
CA LEU A 137 15.00 8.71 -1.09
C LEU A 137 15.94 8.21 0.02
N LEU A 138 17.24 8.50 -0.08
CA LEU A 138 18.23 8.15 0.95
C LEU A 138 18.02 8.92 2.27
N MET A 139 17.60 10.18 2.20
CA MET A 139 17.27 10.95 3.40
C MET A 139 16.01 10.39 4.07
N ASP A 140 14.99 10.09 3.30
CA ASP A 140 13.74 9.51 3.77
C ASP A 140 13.95 8.12 4.40
N MET A 141 14.87 7.30 3.85
CA MET A 141 15.26 6.01 4.42
C MET A 141 15.68 6.11 5.88
N ARG A 142 16.34 7.21 6.27
CA ARG A 142 16.84 7.43 7.64
C ARG A 142 15.74 7.72 8.65
N THR A 143 14.54 8.04 8.18
CA THR A 143 13.39 8.41 9.02
C THR A 143 12.47 7.24 9.34
N VAL A 144 12.66 6.08 8.71
CA VAL A 144 11.81 4.90 8.91
C VAL A 144 12.47 3.86 9.81
N PRO A 145 11.67 3.16 10.65
CA PRO A 145 12.21 2.22 11.64
C PRO A 145 12.94 1.02 11.04
N ASN A 146 12.45 0.51 9.90
CA ASN A 146 13.04 -0.66 9.24
C ASN A 146 13.13 -0.44 7.71
N PRO A 147 14.18 0.20 7.21
CA PRO A 147 14.37 0.40 5.77
C PRO A 147 14.96 -0.82 5.05
N TRP A 148 15.35 -1.88 5.75
CA TRP A 148 16.13 -3.00 5.23
C TRP A 148 15.31 -4.04 4.48
N ALA A 149 14.00 -4.06 4.68
CA ALA A 149 13.08 -4.96 4.01
C ALA A 149 11.88 -4.18 3.46
N CYS A 150 11.43 -4.51 2.26
CA CYS A 150 10.20 -3.95 1.70
C CYS A 150 8.97 -4.49 2.43
N VAL A 151 7.80 -3.99 2.09
CA VAL A 151 6.52 -4.43 2.68
C VAL A 151 6.21 -5.92 2.43
N HIS A 152 6.82 -6.51 1.39
CA HIS A 152 6.72 -7.94 1.07
C HIS A 152 7.81 -8.80 1.74
N GLY A 153 8.66 -8.21 2.60
CA GLY A 153 9.76 -8.89 3.26
C GLY A 153 11.03 -9.09 2.42
N ARG A 154 11.09 -8.55 1.19
CA ARG A 154 12.30 -8.65 0.35
C ARG A 154 13.34 -7.62 0.79
N PRO A 155 14.66 -7.95 0.76
CA PRO A 155 15.70 -6.98 1.04
C PRO A 155 15.61 -5.76 0.12
N THR A 156 15.74 -4.57 0.70
CA THR A 156 15.78 -3.29 -0.04
C THR A 156 17.19 -2.88 -0.39
N ILE A 157 18.18 -3.41 0.33
CA ILE A 157 19.59 -3.03 0.23
C ILE A 157 20.46 -4.29 0.20
N LEU A 158 21.36 -4.33 -0.78
CA LEU A 158 22.43 -5.31 -0.85
C LEU A 158 23.76 -4.64 -0.45
N LYS A 159 24.44 -5.21 0.54
CA LYS A 159 25.78 -4.77 0.97
C LYS A 159 26.83 -5.71 0.39
N LEU A 160 27.76 -5.17 -0.39
CA LEU A 160 28.92 -5.86 -0.90
C LEU A 160 30.16 -5.40 -0.11
N THR A 161 30.78 -6.33 0.61
CA THR A 161 32.03 -6.11 1.31
C THR A 161 33.21 -6.39 0.39
N GLN A 162 34.41 -5.91 0.75
CA GLN A 162 35.67 -6.23 0.06
C GLN A 162 35.83 -7.76 -0.09
N ASN A 163 35.58 -8.50 0.98
CA ASN A 163 35.69 -9.96 0.98
C ASN A 163 34.73 -10.64 -0.01
N HIS A 164 33.51 -10.12 -0.18
CA HIS A 164 32.59 -10.62 -1.20
C HIS A 164 33.13 -10.40 -2.61
N LEU A 165 33.70 -9.21 -2.85
CA LEU A 165 34.29 -8.88 -4.16
C LEU A 165 35.54 -9.73 -4.43
N ASP A 166 36.44 -9.87 -3.45
CA ASP A 166 37.68 -10.65 -3.59
C ASP A 166 37.34 -12.12 -3.88
N LYS A 167 36.40 -12.72 -3.15
CA LYS A 167 35.93 -14.08 -3.44
C LYS A 167 35.35 -14.22 -4.85
N HIS A 168 34.58 -13.24 -5.28
CA HIS A 168 33.93 -13.28 -6.61
C HIS A 168 34.94 -13.16 -7.75
N PHE A 169 36.03 -12.41 -7.55
CA PHE A 169 37.11 -12.26 -8.50
C PHE A 169 38.22 -13.31 -8.32
N GLY A 170 38.00 -14.34 -7.47
CA GLY A 170 39.01 -15.39 -7.24
C GLY A 170 40.24 -14.92 -6.52
N ARG A 171 40.22 -13.76 -5.89
CA ARG A 171 41.32 -13.23 -5.08
C ARG A 171 41.18 -13.76 -3.65
N HIS A 172 41.73 -14.95 -3.44
CA HIS A 172 41.85 -15.52 -2.10
C HIS A 172 43.16 -15.02 -1.49
N GLY A 173 43.05 -14.09 -0.54
CA GLY A 173 44.15 -13.73 0.32
C GLY A 173 44.29 -14.74 1.46
#